data_01baf0b41bca5da3ff81bbcfd28e2a2c
#
_entry.id   01baf0b41bca5da3ff81bbcfd28e2a2c
#
_cell.length_a   1.000
_cell.length_b   1.000
_cell.length_c   1.000
_cell.angle_alpha   90.00
_cell.angle_beta   90.00
_cell.angle_gamma   90.00
#
_symmetry.space_group_name_H-M   'P 1'
#
loop_
_entity.id
_entity.type
_entity.pdbx_description
1 polymer ?
#
loop_
_entity_poly.entity_id
_entity_poly.type
_entity_poly.pdbx_seq_one_letter_code
_entity_poly.pdbx_strand_id
1 'polypeptide(L)'
;MRLKLFLLLLICNSTIAQKSVLNEGHNHIYALPFESGKTILIMQGYNGKYSHKNKFALDFRLRKGKPICAARSGKVIKMVEHNSEGGGNIKFVNKANYVVVDHGDGTYAGYWHLEQNGAIVEVGDIVKVGDKIGKSGSTGFSTMAHLHFMVFSYDKNGKQYTLPTLFKTNRKPSKSLKSYSLVRSPKDSK
;
A
#
# COMPACT_ATOMS: atom_id res chain seq x y z
N MET A 1 41.25 -10.20 -18.90
CA MET A 1 41.04 -9.69 -17.54
C MET A 1 40.30 -8.32 -17.49
N ARG A 2 39.33 -8.05 -18.41
CA ARG A 2 38.60 -6.78 -18.49
C ARG A 2 37.07 -6.89 -18.35
N LEU A 3 36.54 -8.12 -18.19
CA LEU A 3 35.09 -8.33 -18.17
C LEU A 3 34.42 -8.23 -16.75
N LYS A 4 35.21 -8.34 -15.67
CA LYS A 4 34.69 -8.29 -14.29
C LYS A 4 34.43 -6.88 -13.77
N LEU A 5 35.03 -5.85 -14.38
CA LEU A 5 34.87 -4.45 -13.89
C LEU A 5 33.54 -3.81 -14.32
N PHE A 6 32.96 -4.25 -15.45
CA PHE A 6 31.70 -3.70 -15.98
C PHE A 6 30.46 -4.17 -15.19
N LEU A 7 30.51 -5.37 -14.60
CA LEU A 7 29.39 -5.91 -13.84
C LEU A 7 29.27 -5.26 -12.45
N LEU A 8 30.38 -4.83 -11.87
CA LEU A 8 30.41 -4.15 -10.56
C LEU A 8 29.87 -2.72 -10.63
N LEU A 9 30.08 -2.02 -11.75
CA LEU A 9 29.57 -0.66 -11.98
C LEU A 9 28.06 -0.62 -12.19
N LEU A 10 27.45 -1.64 -12.80
CA LEU A 10 25.99 -1.74 -13.01
C LEU A 10 25.24 -2.03 -11.69
N ILE A 11 25.84 -2.81 -10.79
CA ILE A 11 25.25 -3.10 -9.47
C ILE A 11 25.34 -1.87 -8.54
N CYS A 12 26.44 -1.11 -8.64
CA CYS A 12 26.64 0.09 -7.82
C CYS A 12 25.68 1.23 -8.22
N ASN A 13 25.43 1.40 -9.52
CA ASN A 13 24.50 2.44 -10.00
C ASN A 13 23.03 2.17 -9.64
N SER A 14 22.61 0.91 -9.60
CA SER A 14 21.23 0.57 -9.16
C SER A 14 21.03 0.79 -7.66
N THR A 15 22.05 0.55 -6.84
CA THR A 15 22.00 0.79 -5.38
C THR A 15 22.08 2.27 -5.03
N ILE A 16 22.82 3.06 -5.81
CA ILE A 16 22.92 4.53 -5.61
C ILE A 16 21.61 5.21 -6.07
N ALA A 17 21.02 4.81 -7.21
CA ALA A 17 19.74 5.33 -7.67
C ALA A 17 18.60 4.97 -6.70
N GLN A 18 18.61 3.77 -6.12
CA GLN A 18 17.65 3.37 -5.10
C GLN A 18 17.85 4.13 -3.77
N LYS A 19 19.08 4.52 -3.44
CA LYS A 19 19.41 5.30 -2.26
C LYS A 19 19.09 6.80 -2.44
N SER A 20 19.18 7.35 -3.65
CA SER A 20 18.79 8.73 -3.95
C SER A 20 17.27 8.92 -3.91
N VAL A 21 16.49 7.97 -4.41
CA VAL A 21 15.02 7.96 -4.28
C VAL A 21 14.58 7.91 -2.81
N LEU A 22 15.36 7.29 -1.93
CA LEU A 22 15.11 7.29 -0.49
C LEU A 22 15.43 8.64 0.20
N ASN A 23 16.24 9.49 -0.44
CA ASN A 23 16.66 10.79 0.10
C ASN A 23 15.87 11.99 -0.45
N GLU A 24 15.15 11.83 -1.56
CA GLU A 24 14.27 12.89 -2.06
C GLU A 24 12.90 12.80 -1.38
N GLY A 25 12.82 13.30 -0.18
CA GLY A 25 11.77 14.16 0.36
C GLY A 25 10.32 13.68 0.41
N HIS A 26 9.99 12.39 0.28
CA HIS A 26 8.62 11.93 0.57
C HIS A 26 8.43 11.64 2.07
N ASN A 27 8.69 12.66 2.90
CA ASN A 27 8.58 12.59 4.37
C ASN A 27 7.13 12.70 4.88
N HIS A 28 6.14 12.31 4.08
CA HIS A 28 4.76 12.33 4.55
C HIS A 28 4.51 11.19 5.53
N ILE A 29 3.89 11.54 6.65
CA ILE A 29 3.43 10.56 7.64
C ILE A 29 2.00 10.19 7.28
N TYR A 30 1.78 8.92 6.97
CA TYR A 30 0.49 8.35 6.68
C TYR A 30 -0.19 7.83 7.95
N ALA A 31 -1.50 7.93 8.03
CA ALA A 31 -2.27 7.16 9.00
C ALA A 31 -2.26 5.67 8.62
N LEU A 32 -2.49 4.81 9.59
CA LEU A 32 -2.76 3.40 9.28
C LEU A 32 -4.10 3.28 8.56
N PRO A 33 -4.21 2.46 7.49
CA PRO A 33 -5.38 2.43 6.60
C PRO A 33 -6.58 1.66 7.18
N PHE A 34 -6.82 1.80 8.48
CA PHE A 34 -7.92 1.18 9.21
C PHE A 34 -8.33 2.04 10.42
N GLU A 35 -9.47 1.72 11.02
CA GLU A 35 -10.09 2.52 12.08
C GLU A 35 -9.15 2.83 13.25
N SER A 36 -9.32 4.02 13.79
CA SER A 36 -8.62 4.54 14.97
C SER A 36 -8.71 3.59 16.18
N GLY A 37 -7.63 3.49 16.94
CA GLY A 37 -7.52 2.67 18.14
C GLY A 37 -7.45 1.14 17.91
N LYS A 38 -7.59 0.65 16.68
CA LYS A 38 -7.50 -0.78 16.36
C LYS A 38 -6.07 -1.28 16.32
N THR A 39 -5.88 -2.54 16.66
CA THR A 39 -4.62 -3.28 16.57
C THR A 39 -4.76 -4.34 15.50
N ILE A 40 -3.88 -4.32 14.50
CA ILE A 40 -3.92 -5.20 13.32
C ILE A 40 -2.57 -5.92 13.17
N LEU A 41 -2.60 -7.18 12.75
CA LEU A 41 -1.43 -7.95 12.39
C LEU A 41 -0.98 -7.58 10.97
N ILE A 42 0.30 -7.32 10.80
CA ILE A 42 0.95 -7.21 9.48
C ILE A 42 1.33 -8.61 9.04
N MET A 43 0.66 -9.12 8.01
CA MET A 43 0.89 -10.46 7.46
C MET A 43 2.17 -10.50 6.62
N GLN A 44 2.35 -9.47 5.79
CA GLN A 44 3.51 -9.32 4.94
C GLN A 44 3.96 -7.85 4.92
N GLY A 45 5.24 -7.63 5.11
CA GLY A 45 5.89 -6.32 5.07
C GLY A 45 6.60 -6.06 3.74
N TYR A 46 7.40 -5.00 3.72
CA TYR A 46 8.24 -4.62 2.59
C TYR A 46 9.20 -5.75 2.18
N ASN A 47 9.37 -5.93 0.87
CA ASN A 47 10.21 -6.98 0.29
C ASN A 47 9.81 -8.40 0.75
N GLY A 48 8.56 -8.59 1.19
CA GLY A 48 8.06 -9.87 1.66
C GLY A 48 8.14 -10.96 0.57
N LYS A 49 8.47 -12.17 1.00
CA LYS A 49 8.85 -13.28 0.11
C LYS A 49 7.74 -13.81 -0.79
N TYR A 50 6.47 -13.55 -0.47
CA TYR A 50 5.36 -14.12 -1.24
C TYR A 50 5.03 -13.27 -2.49
N SER A 51 4.59 -12.02 -2.30
CA SER A 51 4.11 -11.15 -3.40
C SER A 51 4.75 -9.75 -3.40
N HIS A 52 5.56 -9.42 -2.38
CA HIS A 52 6.17 -8.11 -2.21
C HIS A 52 7.66 -8.04 -2.61
N LYS A 53 8.17 -9.02 -3.37
CA LYS A 53 9.56 -8.98 -3.84
C LYS A 53 9.81 -7.66 -4.60
N ASN A 54 10.81 -6.89 -4.14
CA ASN A 54 11.14 -5.56 -4.65
C ASN A 54 9.98 -4.53 -4.59
N LYS A 55 9.08 -4.67 -3.59
CA LYS A 55 7.98 -3.73 -3.38
C LYS A 55 7.91 -3.25 -1.93
N PHE A 56 7.63 -1.97 -1.76
CA PHE A 56 7.27 -1.38 -0.48
C PHE A 56 5.74 -1.46 -0.30
N ALA A 57 5.23 -2.68 -0.09
CA ALA A 57 3.82 -2.95 0.13
C ALA A 57 3.60 -3.66 1.48
N LEU A 58 2.41 -3.52 2.03
CA LEU A 58 2.02 -4.05 3.33
C LEU A 58 0.69 -4.79 3.21
N ASP A 59 0.60 -5.97 3.82
CA ASP A 59 -0.65 -6.73 3.96
C ASP A 59 -1.13 -6.66 5.42
N PHE A 60 -2.22 -5.94 5.65
CA PHE A 60 -2.87 -5.80 6.95
C PHE A 60 -3.99 -6.85 7.08
N ARG A 61 -3.94 -7.70 8.11
CA ARG A 61 -4.97 -8.70 8.36
C ARG A 61 -6.29 -8.03 8.78
N LEU A 62 -7.15 -7.80 7.83
CA LEU A 62 -8.52 -7.37 8.06
C LEU A 62 -9.49 -8.49 7.70
N ARG A 63 -10.43 -8.80 8.59
CA ARG A 63 -11.54 -9.71 8.24
C ARG A 63 -12.40 -9.08 7.16
N LYS A 64 -13.04 -9.90 6.33
CA LYS A 64 -13.98 -9.43 5.31
C LYS A 64 -15.01 -8.45 5.90
N GLY A 65 -15.35 -7.40 5.15
CA GLY A 65 -16.32 -6.38 5.53
C GLY A 65 -15.82 -5.34 6.54
N LYS A 66 -14.53 -5.36 6.95
CA LYS A 66 -14.00 -4.33 7.86
C LYS A 66 -13.68 -3.05 7.13
N PRO A 67 -13.93 -1.88 7.76
CA PRO A 67 -13.64 -0.60 7.14
C PRO A 67 -12.16 -0.44 6.77
N ILE A 68 -11.93 0.05 5.56
CA ILE A 68 -10.65 0.55 5.06
C ILE A 68 -10.74 2.08 5.10
N CYS A 69 -9.72 2.73 5.65
CA CYS A 69 -9.69 4.18 5.80
C CYS A 69 -8.59 4.80 4.93
N ALA A 70 -8.83 6.02 4.45
CA ALA A 70 -7.84 6.79 3.72
C ALA A 70 -6.63 7.09 4.62
N ALA A 71 -5.45 6.63 4.21
CA ALA A 71 -4.22 6.80 4.99
C ALA A 71 -3.68 8.24 4.91
N ARG A 72 -4.08 8.99 3.87
CA ARG A 72 -3.75 10.41 3.66
C ARG A 72 -4.85 11.02 2.79
N SER A 73 -5.09 12.33 2.97
CA SER A 73 -6.05 13.08 2.17
C SER A 73 -5.65 13.13 0.69
N GLY A 74 -6.64 13.21 -0.20
CA GLY A 74 -6.41 13.29 -1.63
C GLY A 74 -7.70 13.10 -2.42
N LYS A 75 -7.54 12.91 -3.74
CA LYS A 75 -8.64 12.67 -4.68
C LYS A 75 -8.67 11.22 -5.13
N VAL A 76 -9.82 10.59 -5.12
CA VAL A 76 -10.00 9.25 -5.70
C VAL A 76 -9.88 9.35 -7.23
N ILE A 77 -8.91 8.62 -7.81
CA ILE A 77 -8.64 8.66 -9.25
C ILE A 77 -8.94 7.34 -9.97
N LYS A 78 -9.01 6.23 -9.23
CA LYS A 78 -9.41 4.92 -9.75
C LYS A 78 -10.18 4.14 -8.71
N MET A 79 -11.18 3.38 -9.17
CA MET A 79 -11.96 2.47 -8.35
C MET A 79 -12.42 1.29 -9.20
N VAL A 80 -12.35 0.09 -8.64
CA VAL A 80 -12.95 -1.14 -9.17
C VAL A 80 -13.59 -1.87 -8.00
N GLU A 81 -14.85 -2.30 -8.15
CA GLU A 81 -15.58 -2.96 -7.07
C GLU A 81 -16.46 -4.16 -7.52
N HIS A 82 -16.58 -4.37 -8.84
CA HIS A 82 -17.53 -5.34 -9.39
C HIS A 82 -17.07 -6.82 -9.32
N ASN A 83 -15.79 -7.07 -9.07
CA ASN A 83 -15.27 -8.44 -9.02
C ASN A 83 -15.73 -9.17 -7.77
N SER A 84 -16.11 -10.44 -7.92
CA SER A 84 -16.55 -11.33 -6.82
C SER A 84 -15.52 -12.42 -6.50
N GLU A 85 -14.56 -12.65 -7.40
CA GLU A 85 -13.63 -13.78 -7.36
C GLU A 85 -12.30 -13.42 -6.72
N GLY A 86 -11.70 -14.42 -6.05
CA GLY A 86 -10.34 -14.32 -5.51
C GLY A 86 -9.77 -15.69 -5.18
N GLY A 87 -8.47 -15.77 -5.01
CA GLY A 87 -7.76 -17.00 -4.68
C GLY A 87 -6.27 -16.92 -4.94
N GLY A 88 -5.53 -17.98 -4.56
CA GLY A 88 -4.08 -18.07 -4.70
C GLY A 88 -3.59 -18.42 -6.12
N ASN A 89 -4.46 -18.40 -7.14
CA ASN A 89 -4.07 -18.71 -8.51
C ASN A 89 -3.83 -17.40 -9.29
N ILE A 90 -2.83 -17.41 -10.17
CA ILE A 90 -2.43 -16.25 -10.99
C ILE A 90 -3.57 -15.72 -11.87
N LYS A 91 -4.55 -16.56 -12.25
CA LYS A 91 -5.73 -16.15 -13.03
C LYS A 91 -6.55 -15.04 -12.34
N PHE A 92 -6.43 -14.90 -11.02
CA PHE A 92 -7.16 -13.89 -10.25
C PHE A 92 -6.44 -12.54 -10.15
N VAL A 93 -5.24 -12.40 -10.66
CA VAL A 93 -4.42 -11.17 -10.48
C VAL A 93 -5.15 -9.90 -10.93
N ASN A 94 -5.91 -9.97 -12.03
CA ASN A 94 -6.68 -8.86 -12.58
C ASN A 94 -8.13 -8.78 -12.05
N LYS A 95 -8.46 -9.56 -11.02
CA LYS A 95 -9.80 -9.62 -10.41
C LYS A 95 -9.86 -8.90 -9.06
N ALA A 96 -8.84 -8.13 -8.70
CA ALA A 96 -8.85 -7.38 -7.47
C ALA A 96 -9.76 -6.16 -7.56
N ASN A 97 -10.59 -5.94 -6.54
CA ASN A 97 -11.26 -4.67 -6.32
C ASN A 97 -10.30 -3.74 -5.55
N TYR A 98 -10.33 -2.44 -5.88
CA TYR A 98 -9.41 -1.48 -5.31
C TYR A 98 -9.89 -0.04 -5.39
N VAL A 99 -9.30 0.80 -4.56
CA VAL A 99 -9.39 2.27 -4.63
C VAL A 99 -7.96 2.82 -4.72
N VAL A 100 -7.78 3.87 -5.53
CA VAL A 100 -6.51 4.63 -5.61
C VAL A 100 -6.80 6.10 -5.34
N VAL A 101 -6.03 6.68 -4.41
CA VAL A 101 -6.09 8.09 -4.00
C VAL A 101 -4.83 8.80 -4.47
N ASP A 102 -5.00 9.88 -5.23
CA ASP A 102 -3.94 10.82 -5.61
C ASP A 102 -3.79 11.90 -4.53
N HIS A 103 -2.59 12.10 -4.04
CA HIS A 103 -2.29 13.08 -3.00
C HIS A 103 -1.94 14.48 -3.55
N GLY A 104 -1.88 14.64 -4.88
CA GLY A 104 -1.60 15.93 -5.54
C GLY A 104 -0.12 16.33 -5.55
N ASP A 105 0.77 15.50 -5.05
CA ASP A 105 2.22 15.72 -4.96
C ASP A 105 3.05 14.70 -5.75
N GLY A 106 2.40 13.98 -6.68
CA GLY A 106 3.01 12.91 -7.45
C GLY A 106 3.08 11.57 -6.70
N THR A 107 2.50 11.47 -5.49
CA THR A 107 2.36 10.21 -4.77
C THR A 107 0.92 9.74 -4.72
N TYR A 108 0.74 8.43 -4.74
CA TYR A 108 -0.55 7.76 -4.78
C TYR A 108 -0.62 6.68 -3.69
N ALA A 109 -1.76 6.54 -3.05
CA ALA A 109 -2.02 5.39 -2.18
C ALA A 109 -3.04 4.46 -2.82
N GLY A 110 -2.74 3.18 -2.83
CA GLY A 110 -3.64 2.17 -3.34
C GLY A 110 -4.05 1.18 -2.25
N TYR A 111 -5.29 0.72 -2.35
CA TYR A 111 -5.99 -0.13 -1.39
C TYR A 111 -6.64 -1.27 -2.15
N TRP A 112 -6.10 -2.49 -2.07
CA TRP A 112 -6.55 -3.65 -2.86
C TRP A 112 -7.24 -4.71 -2.01
N HIS A 113 -7.89 -5.63 -2.72
CA HIS A 113 -8.64 -6.77 -2.21
C HIS A 113 -9.91 -6.39 -1.46
N LEU A 114 -10.58 -5.28 -1.88
CA LEU A 114 -11.89 -4.94 -1.36
C LEU A 114 -12.90 -6.06 -1.68
N GLU A 115 -13.96 -6.17 -0.87
CA GLU A 115 -15.08 -7.06 -1.22
C GLU A 115 -15.84 -6.56 -2.46
N GLN A 116 -16.66 -7.42 -3.05
CA GLN A 116 -17.55 -7.02 -4.14
C GLN A 116 -18.51 -5.94 -3.66
N ASN A 117 -18.68 -4.87 -4.45
CA ASN A 117 -19.46 -3.66 -4.11
C ASN A 117 -19.01 -3.04 -2.77
N GLY A 118 -17.72 -3.17 -2.49
CA GLY A 118 -17.14 -2.75 -1.22
C GLY A 118 -16.50 -1.37 -1.21
N ALA A 119 -16.39 -0.68 -2.35
CA ALA A 119 -16.04 0.74 -2.36
C ALA A 119 -17.22 1.55 -1.82
N ILE A 120 -16.91 2.60 -1.05
CA ILE A 120 -17.92 3.54 -0.52
C ILE A 120 -17.61 4.98 -0.95
N VAL A 121 -16.75 5.11 -1.94
CA VAL A 121 -16.35 6.35 -2.60
C VAL A 121 -16.37 6.15 -4.11
N GLU A 122 -16.50 7.25 -4.86
CA GLU A 122 -16.50 7.27 -6.32
C GLU A 122 -15.26 7.99 -6.86
N VAL A 123 -14.94 7.74 -8.14
CA VAL A 123 -13.87 8.48 -8.84
C VAL A 123 -14.25 9.97 -8.89
N GLY A 124 -13.35 10.81 -8.40
CA GLY A 124 -13.57 12.26 -8.28
C GLY A 124 -13.74 12.73 -6.84
N ASP A 125 -14.11 11.86 -5.92
CA ASP A 125 -14.29 12.22 -4.50
C ASP A 125 -13.01 12.73 -3.86
N ILE A 126 -13.16 13.73 -2.99
CA ILE A 126 -12.10 14.22 -2.13
C ILE A 126 -12.25 13.55 -0.77
N VAL A 127 -11.21 12.83 -0.36
CA VAL A 127 -11.18 12.14 0.93
C VAL A 127 -10.17 12.80 1.87
N LYS A 128 -10.53 12.83 3.16
CA LYS A 128 -9.63 13.24 4.25
C LYS A 128 -9.00 12.01 4.90
N VAL A 129 -7.86 12.21 5.57
CA VAL A 129 -7.23 11.15 6.37
C VAL A 129 -8.23 10.58 7.38
N GLY A 130 -8.38 9.26 7.42
CA GLY A 130 -9.30 8.55 8.31
C GLY A 130 -10.70 8.32 7.74
N ASP A 131 -11.09 8.98 6.65
CA ASP A 131 -12.38 8.74 6.00
C ASP A 131 -12.48 7.28 5.54
N LYS A 132 -13.64 6.66 5.74
CA LYS A 132 -13.91 5.31 5.25
C LYS A 132 -14.04 5.36 3.73
N ILE A 133 -13.27 4.56 3.04
CA ILE A 133 -13.23 4.52 1.56
C ILE A 133 -13.63 3.18 0.99
N GLY A 134 -13.77 2.15 1.83
CA GLY A 134 -14.17 0.82 1.37
C GLY A 134 -14.23 -0.19 2.49
N LYS A 135 -14.55 -1.42 2.10
CA LYS A 135 -14.62 -2.61 2.96
C LYS A 135 -13.64 -3.66 2.48
N SER A 136 -12.88 -4.23 3.42
CA SER A 136 -11.90 -5.29 3.14
C SER A 136 -12.58 -6.56 2.66
N GLY A 137 -11.90 -7.27 1.76
CA GLY A 137 -12.35 -8.53 1.17
C GLY A 137 -11.19 -9.46 0.86
N SER A 138 -11.36 -10.27 -0.17
CA SER A 138 -10.37 -11.22 -0.67
C SER A 138 -10.47 -11.39 -2.20
N THR A 139 -10.85 -10.34 -2.92
CA THR A 139 -10.93 -10.36 -4.39
C THR A 139 -9.53 -10.29 -5.01
N GLY A 140 -9.38 -10.87 -6.19
CA GLY A 140 -8.09 -10.91 -6.88
C GLY A 140 -7.13 -11.99 -6.38
N PHE A 141 -5.83 -11.80 -6.56
CA PHE A 141 -4.81 -12.74 -6.08
C PHE A 141 -4.64 -12.64 -4.56
N SER A 142 -5.52 -13.31 -3.84
CA SER A 142 -5.64 -13.25 -2.38
C SER A 142 -6.16 -14.56 -1.82
N THR A 143 -5.40 -15.22 -0.95
CA THR A 143 -5.78 -16.49 -0.32
C THR A 143 -6.64 -16.33 0.92
N MET A 144 -6.71 -15.12 1.48
CA MET A 144 -7.50 -14.80 2.67
C MET A 144 -7.80 -13.30 2.73
N ALA A 145 -8.84 -12.93 3.48
CA ALA A 145 -9.22 -11.54 3.65
C ALA A 145 -8.10 -10.71 4.30
N HIS A 146 -7.67 -9.66 3.61
CA HIS A 146 -6.68 -8.70 4.06
C HIS A 146 -6.79 -7.41 3.25
N LEU A 147 -6.14 -6.35 3.70
CA LEU A 147 -5.88 -5.15 2.90
C LEU A 147 -4.44 -5.19 2.41
N HIS A 148 -4.25 -5.26 1.11
CA HIS A 148 -2.96 -4.96 0.48
C HIS A 148 -2.88 -3.44 0.26
N PHE A 149 -1.87 -2.81 0.84
CA PHE A 149 -1.67 -1.36 0.79
C PHE A 149 -0.27 -1.02 0.30
N MET A 150 -0.18 -0.04 -0.58
CA MET A 150 1.10 0.54 -0.96
C MET A 150 0.97 2.02 -1.32
N VAL A 151 2.05 2.77 -1.09
CA VAL A 151 2.25 4.09 -1.68
C VAL A 151 3.18 3.94 -2.88
N PHE A 152 2.86 4.65 -3.96
CA PHE A 152 3.62 4.55 -5.20
C PHE A 152 3.67 5.88 -5.96
N SER A 153 4.52 5.95 -6.95
CA SER A 153 4.64 7.05 -7.89
C SER A 153 4.98 6.50 -9.28
N TYR A 154 5.14 7.38 -10.25
CA TYR A 154 5.55 7.04 -11.61
C TYR A 154 6.86 7.74 -11.97
N ASP A 155 7.75 7.05 -12.65
CA ASP A 155 8.96 7.66 -13.21
C ASP A 155 8.64 8.46 -14.47
N LYS A 156 9.67 9.13 -15.02
CA LYS A 156 9.56 9.93 -16.25
C LYS A 156 9.06 9.16 -17.49
N ASN A 157 9.11 7.83 -17.45
CA ASN A 157 8.64 6.94 -18.52
C ASN A 157 7.24 6.39 -18.23
N GLY A 158 6.57 6.83 -17.16
CA GLY A 158 5.26 6.34 -16.73
C GLY A 158 5.29 4.98 -16.04
N LYS A 159 6.45 4.45 -15.68
CA LYS A 159 6.57 3.18 -14.97
C LYS A 159 6.33 3.38 -13.48
N GLN A 160 5.36 2.64 -12.94
CA GLN A 160 5.04 2.66 -11.50
C GLN A 160 6.16 2.06 -10.66
N TYR A 161 6.48 2.72 -9.53
CA TYR A 161 7.35 2.20 -8.49
C TYR A 161 6.78 2.49 -7.10
N THR A 162 7.04 1.61 -6.14
CA THR A 162 6.53 1.75 -4.77
C THR A 162 7.49 2.57 -3.91
N LEU A 163 6.93 3.28 -2.92
CA LEU A 163 7.64 4.16 -2.01
C LEU A 163 7.59 3.63 -0.57
N PRO A 164 8.72 3.68 0.17
CA PRO A 164 8.69 3.39 1.60
C PRO A 164 7.90 4.47 2.32
N THR A 165 7.05 4.06 3.26
CA THR A 165 6.07 4.93 3.92
C THR A 165 6.33 5.02 5.41
N LEU A 166 6.21 6.23 5.96
CA LEU A 166 6.15 6.49 7.39
C LEU A 166 4.71 6.40 7.87
N PHE A 167 4.46 5.66 8.94
CA PHE A 167 3.12 5.55 9.52
C PHE A 167 3.03 6.18 10.91
N LYS A 168 1.95 6.93 11.16
CA LYS A 168 1.57 7.36 12.50
C LYS A 168 1.01 6.16 13.26
N THR A 169 1.69 5.74 14.30
CA THR A 169 1.26 4.65 15.19
C THR A 169 0.97 5.21 16.58
N ASN A 170 0.40 4.39 17.48
CA ASN A 170 0.20 4.76 18.88
C ASN A 170 1.50 4.94 19.68
N ARG A 171 2.64 4.66 19.05
CA ARG A 171 3.98 4.88 19.59
C ARG A 171 4.64 6.01 18.81
N LYS A 172 5.89 5.85 18.38
CA LYS A 172 6.57 6.79 17.48
C LYS A 172 6.22 6.49 16.02
N PRO A 173 6.28 7.49 15.12
CA PRO A 173 6.18 7.22 13.69
C PRO A 173 7.17 6.12 13.28
N SER A 174 6.70 5.12 12.55
CA SER A 174 7.50 3.96 12.16
C SER A 174 7.74 3.94 10.67
N LYS A 175 9.02 3.90 10.27
CA LYS A 175 9.44 3.76 8.86
C LYS A 175 9.24 2.35 8.31
N SER A 176 9.20 1.35 9.19
CA SER A 176 9.21 -0.05 8.77
C SER A 176 8.28 -0.85 9.66
N LEU A 177 7.15 -1.21 9.09
CA LEU A 177 6.25 -2.16 9.69
C LEU A 177 6.68 -3.57 9.27
N LYS A 178 7.07 -4.39 10.24
CA LYS A 178 7.64 -5.72 9.99
C LYS A 178 6.54 -6.76 9.82
N SER A 179 6.79 -7.75 8.95
CA SER A 179 5.94 -8.94 8.86
C SER A 179 5.78 -9.61 10.23
N TYR A 180 4.61 -10.17 10.46
CA TYR A 180 4.24 -10.87 11.69
C TYR A 180 4.29 -10.04 12.97
N SER A 181 4.18 -8.70 12.85
CA SER A 181 4.10 -7.79 13.98
C SER A 181 2.71 -7.16 14.11
N LEU A 182 2.34 -6.78 15.33
CA LEU A 182 1.12 -6.03 15.60
C LEU A 182 1.40 -4.52 15.51
N VAL A 183 0.53 -3.80 14.82
CA VAL A 183 0.55 -2.34 14.77
C VAL A 183 -0.80 -1.79 15.25
N ARG A 184 -0.75 -0.71 16.03
CA ARG A 184 -1.94 -0.06 16.57
C ARG A 184 -2.06 1.37 16.04
N SER A 185 -3.24 1.70 15.50
CA SER A 185 -3.60 3.06 15.16
C SER A 185 -3.75 3.91 16.43
N PRO A 186 -3.32 5.17 16.44
CA PRO A 186 -3.63 6.09 17.52
C PRO A 186 -5.14 6.14 17.76
N LYS A 187 -5.55 6.43 19.00
CA LYS A 187 -6.94 6.81 19.26
C LYS A 187 -7.12 8.27 18.82
N ASP A 188 -8.29 8.57 18.27
CA ASP A 188 -8.65 9.97 18.04
C ASP A 188 -8.66 10.68 19.38
N SER A 189 -8.02 11.84 19.45
CA SER A 189 -8.20 12.76 20.61
C SER A 189 -9.66 13.22 20.59
N LYS A 190 -10.37 12.92 21.64
CA LYS A 190 -11.70 13.50 21.89
C LYS A 190 -11.60 15.00 22.00
#